data_5ab36d9e40df59c58012211835671088
#
_entry.id   5ab36d9e40df59c58012211835671088
#
_cell.length_a   1.000
_cell.length_b   1.000
_cell.length_c   1.000
_cell.angle_alpha   90.00
_cell.angle_beta   90.00
_cell.angle_gamma   90.00
#
_symmetry.space_group_name_H-M   'P 1'
#
loop_
_entity.id
_entity.type
_entity.pdbx_description
1 polymer ?
#
loop_
_entity_poly.entity_id
_entity_poly.type
_entity_poly.pdbx_seq_one_letter_code
_entity_poly.pdbx_strand_id
1 'polypeptide(L)'
;MGILNEIKNALFVTPEGIGERGERKIINTLGLLSLCGKRRKILKNVYIPKEDGSTSEIDILYITEKGLIVIESKNFSGYIFGNENNRNWTATLYAGKTWYGAKKVEKHHFYNPIWQNHSHINVLKKYLKMNIPMFSIVVFSSQCEIKELVIEHENAYICKADTFLTLLQGIWNAYPCILDDLQVYSIYEQLEPLTNQDRAIKEKHIAEVRARLESEEKCPLCGGQLVLRTARQGTNAGHQFVGCSNYPRCRYTRNL
;
A
#
# COMPACT_ATOMS: atom_id res chain seq x y z
N MET A 1 7.95 18.86 -14.19
CA MET A 1 7.55 18.30 -12.88
C MET A 1 7.53 16.78 -13.05
N GLY A 2 8.40 16.06 -12.32
CA GLY A 2 8.62 14.65 -12.56
C GLY A 2 7.52 13.79 -11.94
N ILE A 3 7.27 12.61 -12.52
CA ILE A 3 6.34 11.57 -12.05
C ILE A 3 6.55 11.23 -10.56
N LEU A 4 7.76 11.36 -10.06
CA LEU A 4 8.11 11.16 -8.66
C LEU A 4 7.57 12.28 -7.74
N ASN A 5 7.37 13.49 -8.24
CA ASN A 5 6.62 14.53 -7.53
C ASN A 5 5.12 14.19 -7.48
N GLU A 6 4.59 13.54 -8.49
CA GLU A 6 3.21 13.03 -8.51
C GLU A 6 3.06 11.83 -7.57
N ILE A 7 4.05 10.93 -7.53
CA ILE A 7 4.10 9.82 -6.55
C ILE A 7 4.28 10.37 -5.12
N LYS A 8 5.12 11.39 -4.91
CA LYS A 8 5.23 12.08 -3.61
C LYS A 8 3.89 12.69 -3.20
N ASN A 9 3.22 13.37 -4.10
CA ASN A 9 1.92 13.97 -3.81
C ASN A 9 0.84 12.92 -3.54
N ALA A 10 0.84 11.78 -4.23
CA ALA A 10 -0.11 10.70 -3.99
C ALA A 10 0.15 9.95 -2.67
N LEU A 11 1.42 9.88 -2.21
CA LEU A 11 1.80 9.27 -0.92
C LEU A 11 1.63 10.22 0.27
N PHE A 12 1.71 11.57 0.05
CA PHE A 12 1.79 12.57 1.12
C PHE A 12 0.71 13.64 1.08
N VAL A 13 -0.13 13.68 0.07
CA VAL A 13 -1.24 14.65 -0.04
C VAL A 13 -2.58 13.90 -0.08
N THR A 14 -2.80 13.02 0.88
CA THR A 14 -4.14 12.96 1.45
C THR A 14 -4.14 13.98 2.60
N PRO A 15 -5.03 15.00 2.59
CA PRO A 15 -5.26 15.77 3.80
C PRO A 15 -5.47 14.77 4.94
N GLU A 16 -4.79 14.95 6.07
CA GLU A 16 -4.76 13.99 7.19
C GLU A 16 -6.17 13.44 7.55
N GLY A 17 -7.23 14.23 7.32
CA GLY A 17 -8.61 13.80 7.54
C GLY A 17 -9.26 12.91 6.48
N ILE A 18 -8.66 12.72 5.30
CA ILE A 18 -9.27 11.91 4.21
C ILE A 18 -8.81 10.46 4.30
N GLY A 19 -7.52 10.20 4.57
CA GLY A 19 -6.98 8.86 4.82
C GLY A 19 -7.65 8.22 6.02
N GLU A 20 -7.70 8.94 7.14
CA GLU A 20 -8.35 8.51 8.38
C GLU A 20 -9.84 8.14 8.24
N ARG A 21 -10.57 8.76 7.31
CA ARG A 21 -11.99 8.39 7.04
C ARG A 21 -12.13 7.00 6.42
N GLY A 22 -11.22 6.63 5.50
CA GLY A 22 -11.19 5.30 4.89
C GLY A 22 -10.90 4.23 5.92
N GLU A 23 -9.84 4.41 6.70
CA GLU A 23 -9.45 3.51 7.77
C GLU A 23 -10.53 3.37 8.85
N ARG A 24 -11.16 4.47 9.27
CA ARG A 24 -12.25 4.47 10.26
C ARG A 24 -13.42 3.60 9.83
N LYS A 25 -13.76 3.61 8.53
CA LYS A 25 -14.84 2.78 8.00
C LYS A 25 -14.50 1.29 8.09
N ILE A 26 -13.26 0.92 7.74
CA ILE A 26 -12.74 -0.44 7.87
C ILE A 26 -12.77 -0.89 9.33
N ILE A 27 -12.27 -0.05 10.24
CA ILE A 27 -12.19 -0.35 11.67
C ILE A 27 -13.57 -0.51 12.29
N ASN A 28 -14.53 0.35 11.94
CA ASN A 28 -15.90 0.21 12.41
C ASN A 28 -16.52 -1.13 11.97
N THR A 29 -16.26 -1.55 10.72
CA THR A 29 -16.69 -2.86 10.22
C THR A 29 -16.06 -4.00 11.02
N LEU A 30 -14.75 -3.95 11.27
CA LEU A 30 -14.03 -4.94 12.07
C LEU A 30 -14.49 -4.94 13.53
N GLY A 31 -14.74 -3.76 14.11
CA GLY A 31 -15.25 -3.60 15.47
C GLY A 31 -16.60 -4.30 15.68
N LEU A 32 -17.53 -4.13 14.74
CA LEU A 32 -18.82 -4.83 14.77
C LEU A 32 -18.64 -6.35 14.72
N LEU A 33 -17.71 -6.87 13.92
CA LEU A 33 -17.41 -8.30 13.86
C LEU A 33 -16.77 -8.82 15.15
N SER A 34 -16.02 -7.99 15.85
CA SER A 34 -15.38 -8.35 17.12
C SER A 34 -16.37 -8.44 18.28
N LEU A 35 -17.54 -7.78 18.18
CA LEU A 35 -18.63 -7.88 19.17
C LEU A 35 -19.36 -9.24 19.13
N CYS A 36 -19.20 -10.03 18.07
CA CYS A 36 -19.83 -11.34 17.91
C CYS A 36 -19.14 -12.48 18.70
N GLY A 37 -18.53 -12.20 19.84
CA GLY A 37 -18.12 -13.19 20.84
C GLY A 37 -16.76 -13.85 20.66
N LYS A 38 -15.97 -13.46 19.68
CA LYS A 38 -14.60 -13.99 19.47
C LYS A 38 -13.55 -12.94 19.84
N ARG A 39 -12.46 -13.38 20.50
CA ARG A 39 -11.39 -12.50 21.01
C ARG A 39 -10.45 -12.02 19.90
N ARG A 40 -11.00 -11.45 18.84
CA ARG A 40 -10.23 -10.84 17.76
C ARG A 40 -9.70 -9.48 18.18
N LYS A 41 -8.53 -9.10 17.68
CA LYS A 41 -7.85 -7.86 18.01
C LYS A 41 -7.57 -7.03 16.77
N ILE A 42 -7.73 -5.72 16.90
CA ILE A 42 -7.45 -4.76 15.82
C ILE A 42 -6.34 -3.85 16.31
N LEU A 43 -5.28 -3.74 15.54
CA LEU A 43 -4.19 -2.80 15.74
C LEU A 43 -4.12 -1.84 14.55
N LYS A 44 -3.78 -0.58 14.82
CA LYS A 44 -3.64 0.48 13.82
C LYS A 44 -2.22 1.01 13.84
N ASN A 45 -1.73 1.43 12.67
CA ASN A 45 -0.44 2.10 12.56
C ASN A 45 0.64 1.34 13.32
N VAL A 46 0.86 0.06 12.93
CA VAL A 46 1.84 -0.81 13.58
C VAL A 46 3.20 -0.60 12.93
N TYR A 47 4.15 -0.06 13.69
CA TYR A 47 5.51 0.23 13.23
C TYR A 47 6.47 -0.90 13.60
N ILE A 48 6.66 -1.86 12.72
CA ILE A 48 7.51 -3.01 12.96
C ILE A 48 8.97 -2.66 12.66
N PRO A 49 9.91 -2.83 13.60
CA PRO A 49 11.32 -2.56 13.37
C PRO A 49 11.92 -3.57 12.40
N LYS A 50 12.81 -3.12 11.53
CA LYS A 50 13.58 -3.94 10.61
C LYS A 50 15.04 -4.04 11.07
N GLU A 51 15.76 -5.02 10.51
CA GLU A 51 17.18 -5.27 10.81
C GLU A 51 18.10 -4.09 10.43
N ASP A 52 17.71 -3.30 9.45
CA ASP A 52 18.44 -2.10 8.98
C ASP A 52 18.17 -0.84 9.83
N GLY A 53 17.41 -0.98 10.93
CA GLY A 53 17.03 0.11 11.82
C GLY A 53 15.87 0.96 11.30
N SER A 54 15.34 0.69 10.12
CA SER A 54 14.13 1.33 9.61
C SER A 54 12.87 0.63 10.15
N THR A 55 11.70 1.18 9.85
CA THR A 55 10.42 0.61 10.26
C THR A 55 9.56 0.23 9.05
N SER A 56 8.62 -0.68 9.27
CA SER A 56 7.54 -1.02 8.34
C SER A 56 6.22 -0.64 8.99
N GLU A 57 5.49 0.31 8.42
CA GLU A 57 4.18 0.72 8.92
C GLU A 57 3.09 -0.12 8.27
N ILE A 58 2.23 -0.72 9.10
CA ILE A 58 1.02 -1.42 8.68
C ILE A 58 -0.17 -0.55 9.08
N ASP A 59 -1.02 -0.15 8.13
CA ASP A 59 -2.19 0.70 8.39
C ASP A 59 -3.13 0.06 9.41
N ILE A 60 -3.58 -1.18 9.11
CA ILE A 60 -4.47 -1.95 9.98
C ILE A 60 -4.04 -3.41 10.00
N LEU A 61 -3.88 -3.96 11.19
CA LEU A 61 -3.63 -5.38 11.42
C LEU A 61 -4.79 -5.98 12.21
N TYR A 62 -5.43 -7.00 11.64
CA TYR A 62 -6.52 -7.73 12.28
C TYR A 62 -6.05 -9.13 12.67
N ILE A 63 -5.93 -9.37 13.97
CA ILE A 63 -5.46 -10.63 14.56
C ILE A 63 -6.68 -11.49 14.87
N THR A 64 -6.73 -12.70 14.31
CA THR A 64 -7.90 -13.56 14.36
C THR A 64 -7.53 -15.01 14.60
N GLU A 65 -8.51 -15.84 14.95
CA GLU A 65 -8.35 -17.28 15.09
C GLU A 65 -7.93 -17.99 13.79
N LYS A 66 -8.03 -17.32 12.64
CA LYS A 66 -7.65 -17.87 11.32
C LYS A 66 -6.26 -17.44 10.86
N GLY A 67 -5.62 -16.53 11.62
CA GLY A 67 -4.34 -15.92 11.29
C GLY A 67 -4.42 -14.41 11.30
N LEU A 68 -3.45 -13.77 10.66
CA LEU A 68 -3.30 -12.32 10.60
C LEU A 68 -3.79 -11.79 9.26
N ILE A 69 -4.56 -10.71 9.30
CA ILE A 69 -5.01 -10.01 8.10
C ILE A 69 -4.33 -8.64 8.10
N VAL A 70 -3.43 -8.44 7.14
CA VAL A 70 -2.74 -7.16 6.90
C VAL A 70 -3.54 -6.36 5.89
N ILE A 71 -4.03 -5.21 6.30
CA ILE A 71 -4.95 -4.39 5.52
C ILE A 71 -4.27 -3.07 5.19
N GLU A 72 -4.15 -2.79 3.91
CA GLU A 72 -3.70 -1.52 3.33
C GLU A 72 -4.93 -0.74 2.84
N SER A 73 -5.06 0.49 3.29
CA SER A 73 -6.19 1.36 2.93
C SER A 73 -5.78 2.38 1.86
N LYS A 74 -6.50 2.42 0.75
CA LYS A 74 -6.26 3.38 -0.34
C LYS A 74 -7.50 4.22 -0.62
N ASN A 75 -7.47 5.47 -0.17
CA ASN A 75 -8.63 6.37 -0.27
C ASN A 75 -8.60 7.21 -1.56
N PHE A 76 -8.61 6.53 -2.71
CA PHE A 76 -8.72 7.19 -4.01
C PHE A 76 -10.18 7.35 -4.45
N SER A 77 -10.44 8.36 -5.28
CA SER A 77 -11.65 8.49 -6.08
C SER A 77 -11.30 8.33 -7.57
N GLY A 78 -12.29 8.01 -8.42
CA GLY A 78 -12.09 7.84 -9.86
C GLY A 78 -11.66 6.43 -10.25
N TYR A 79 -10.92 6.28 -11.34
CA TYR A 79 -10.58 4.97 -11.88
C TYR A 79 -9.22 4.50 -11.40
N ILE A 80 -9.14 3.23 -11.00
CA ILE A 80 -7.90 2.55 -10.61
C ILE A 80 -7.52 1.55 -11.69
N PHE A 81 -6.27 1.63 -12.14
CA PHE A 81 -5.66 0.70 -13.09
C PHE A 81 -4.42 0.12 -12.44
N GLY A 82 -4.29 -1.19 -12.46
CA GLY A 82 -3.16 -1.87 -11.85
C GLY A 82 -2.95 -3.27 -12.39
N ASN A 83 -1.71 -3.72 -12.32
CA ASN A 83 -1.33 -5.09 -12.57
C ASN A 83 -0.39 -5.50 -11.43
N GLU A 84 -0.53 -6.71 -10.94
CA GLU A 84 0.28 -7.24 -9.87
C GLU A 84 1.78 -7.15 -10.14
N ASN A 85 2.18 -7.38 -11.39
CA ASN A 85 3.57 -7.38 -11.82
C ASN A 85 4.17 -5.98 -12.03
N ASN A 86 3.34 -4.93 -12.00
CA ASN A 86 3.79 -3.56 -12.18
C ASN A 86 4.10 -2.89 -10.84
N ARG A 87 5.27 -2.27 -10.74
CA ARG A 87 5.69 -1.53 -9.55
C ARG A 87 4.74 -0.39 -9.19
N ASN A 88 4.20 0.28 -10.18
CA ASN A 88 3.31 1.44 -9.98
C ASN A 88 1.94 1.19 -10.61
N TRP A 89 0.93 1.60 -9.88
CA TRP A 89 -0.45 1.65 -10.32
C TRP A 89 -0.86 3.08 -10.64
N THR A 90 -2.01 3.25 -11.27
CA THR A 90 -2.51 4.57 -11.68
C THR A 90 -3.92 4.79 -11.13
N ALA A 91 -4.11 5.92 -10.45
CA ALA A 91 -5.42 6.47 -10.14
C ALA A 91 -5.70 7.64 -11.08
N THR A 92 -6.92 7.72 -11.65
CA THR A 92 -7.37 8.88 -12.42
C THR A 92 -8.37 9.66 -11.59
N LEU A 93 -8.05 10.92 -11.30
CA LEU A 93 -8.88 11.78 -10.48
C LEU A 93 -9.55 12.86 -11.34
N TYR A 94 -10.79 13.18 -11.00
CA TYR A 94 -11.48 14.30 -11.64
C TYR A 94 -10.90 15.62 -11.11
N ALA A 95 -10.35 16.42 -12.01
CA ALA A 95 -9.70 17.70 -11.71
C ALA A 95 -10.51 18.93 -12.20
N GLY A 96 -11.82 18.78 -12.34
CA GLY A 96 -12.69 19.86 -12.81
C GLY A 96 -13.03 19.80 -14.29
N LYS A 97 -13.41 20.94 -14.87
CA LYS A 97 -13.71 21.08 -16.30
C LYS A 97 -12.68 21.98 -16.98
N THR A 98 -12.38 21.70 -18.23
CA THR A 98 -11.63 22.61 -19.09
C THR A 98 -12.47 23.84 -19.40
N TRP A 99 -11.86 24.92 -19.93
CA TRP A 99 -12.54 26.14 -20.34
C TRP A 99 -13.66 25.91 -21.38
N TYR A 100 -13.59 24.83 -22.16
CA TYR A 100 -14.61 24.39 -23.13
C TYR A 100 -15.56 23.30 -22.57
N GLY A 101 -15.57 23.08 -21.25
CA GLY A 101 -16.55 22.21 -20.58
C GLY A 101 -16.22 20.73 -20.54
N ALA A 102 -15.14 20.26 -21.16
CA ALA A 102 -14.72 18.86 -21.06
C ALA A 102 -14.21 18.51 -19.64
N LYS A 103 -14.44 17.28 -19.19
CA LYS A 103 -13.92 16.81 -17.90
C LYS A 103 -12.39 16.74 -17.94
N LYS A 104 -11.74 17.49 -17.03
CA LYS A 104 -10.30 17.40 -16.82
C LYS A 104 -10.03 16.22 -15.89
N VAL A 105 -9.14 15.32 -16.29
CA VAL A 105 -8.72 14.15 -15.53
C VAL A 105 -7.22 14.23 -15.30
N GLU A 106 -6.80 14.04 -14.06
CA GLU A 106 -5.39 13.95 -13.68
C GLU A 106 -5.05 12.50 -13.36
N LYS A 107 -3.86 12.05 -13.79
CA LYS A 107 -3.35 10.72 -13.51
C LYS A 107 -2.35 10.82 -12.37
N HIS A 108 -2.57 10.00 -11.33
CA HIS A 108 -1.67 9.87 -10.19
C HIS A 108 -1.10 8.46 -10.16
N HIS A 109 0.21 8.36 -10.15
CA HIS A 109 0.89 7.08 -9.99
C HIS A 109 1.17 6.82 -8.51
N PHE A 110 0.95 5.59 -8.06
CA PHE A 110 1.23 5.18 -6.70
C PHE A 110 1.86 3.79 -6.68
N TYR A 111 2.61 3.51 -5.63
CA TYR A 111 3.28 2.23 -5.47
C TYR A 111 2.27 1.08 -5.39
N ASN A 112 2.61 -0.07 -5.97
CA ASN A 112 1.76 -1.25 -5.98
C ASN A 112 1.41 -1.69 -4.55
N PRO A 113 0.15 -1.61 -4.14
CA PRO A 113 -0.25 -1.87 -2.76
C PRO A 113 -0.18 -3.37 -2.41
N ILE A 114 -0.17 -4.27 -3.39
CA ILE A 114 0.07 -5.71 -3.16
C ILE A 114 1.53 -5.90 -2.73
N TRP A 115 2.48 -5.29 -3.43
CA TRP A 115 3.89 -5.34 -3.06
C TRP A 115 4.16 -4.68 -1.71
N GLN A 116 3.45 -3.59 -1.42
CA GLN A 116 3.52 -2.92 -0.14
C GLN A 116 3.12 -3.87 0.99
N ASN A 117 1.92 -4.46 0.92
CA ASN A 117 1.44 -5.42 1.89
C ASN A 117 2.33 -6.67 1.98
N HIS A 118 2.84 -7.16 0.86
CA HIS A 118 3.75 -8.31 0.84
C HIS A 118 5.05 -8.01 1.60
N SER A 119 5.57 -6.79 1.44
CA SER A 119 6.72 -6.32 2.23
C SER A 119 6.40 -6.27 3.72
N HIS A 120 5.22 -5.75 4.11
CA HIS A 120 4.77 -5.71 5.49
C HIS A 120 4.64 -7.11 6.10
N ILE A 121 4.03 -8.04 5.36
CA ILE A 121 3.88 -9.44 5.78
C ILE A 121 5.26 -10.11 5.99
N ASN A 122 6.22 -9.88 5.10
CA ASN A 122 7.56 -10.45 5.23
C ASN A 122 8.29 -9.93 6.48
N VAL A 123 8.15 -8.64 6.78
CA VAL A 123 8.72 -8.04 8.01
C VAL A 123 8.00 -8.59 9.24
N LEU A 124 6.67 -8.70 9.22
CA LEU A 124 5.87 -9.23 10.31
C LEU A 124 6.19 -10.71 10.60
N LYS A 125 6.35 -11.54 9.56
CA LYS A 125 6.79 -12.95 9.70
C LYS A 125 8.14 -13.06 10.39
N LYS A 126 9.11 -12.25 9.98
CA LYS A 126 10.45 -12.23 10.61
C LYS A 126 10.39 -11.78 12.07
N TYR A 127 9.57 -10.78 12.37
CA TYR A 127 9.41 -10.26 13.72
C TYR A 127 8.77 -11.26 14.66
N LEU A 128 7.64 -11.85 14.28
CA LEU A 128 6.90 -12.81 15.10
C LEU A 128 7.58 -14.18 15.19
N LYS A 129 8.40 -14.55 14.19
CA LYS A 129 9.03 -15.88 14.07
C LYS A 129 8.03 -17.05 14.16
N MET A 130 6.81 -16.80 13.69
CA MET A 130 5.70 -17.77 13.70
C MET A 130 5.31 -18.14 12.28
N ASN A 131 5.02 -19.43 12.06
CA ASN A 131 4.48 -19.91 10.78
C ASN A 131 2.95 -19.98 10.87
N ILE A 132 2.31 -18.85 10.69
CA ILE A 132 0.85 -18.71 10.72
C ILE A 132 0.37 -18.10 9.39
N PRO A 133 -0.84 -18.42 8.92
CA PRO A 133 -1.41 -17.78 7.73
C PRO A 133 -1.49 -16.27 7.90
N MET A 134 -1.10 -15.58 6.84
CA MET A 134 -1.22 -14.14 6.75
C MET A 134 -1.89 -13.78 5.42
N PHE A 135 -2.93 -12.98 5.49
CA PHE A 135 -3.73 -12.54 4.35
C PHE A 135 -3.44 -11.07 4.06
N SER A 136 -3.23 -10.77 2.81
CA SER A 136 -3.07 -9.40 2.31
C SER A 136 -4.39 -8.89 1.79
N ILE A 137 -4.93 -7.81 2.34
CA ILE A 137 -6.13 -7.16 1.81
C ILE A 137 -5.83 -5.70 1.50
N VAL A 138 -6.04 -5.30 0.25
CA VAL A 138 -6.02 -3.91 -0.16
C VAL A 138 -7.46 -3.42 -0.28
N VAL A 139 -7.81 -2.40 0.50
CA VAL A 139 -9.15 -1.85 0.53
C VAL A 139 -9.16 -0.46 -0.10
N PHE A 140 -9.80 -0.35 -1.24
CA PHE A 140 -10.04 0.93 -1.89
C PHE A 140 -11.31 1.62 -1.39
N SER A 141 -11.33 2.94 -1.47
CA SER A 141 -12.54 3.73 -1.21
C SER A 141 -13.73 3.26 -2.06
N SER A 142 -14.94 3.34 -1.51
CA SER A 142 -16.18 3.10 -2.28
C SER A 142 -16.40 4.08 -3.43
N GLN A 143 -15.67 5.21 -3.44
CA GLN A 143 -15.77 6.25 -4.47
C GLN A 143 -14.92 5.98 -5.71
N CYS A 144 -14.06 4.95 -5.70
CA CYS A 144 -13.29 4.56 -6.86
C CYS A 144 -13.97 3.45 -7.65
N GLU A 145 -13.54 3.29 -8.89
CA GLU A 145 -13.90 2.19 -9.77
C GLU A 145 -12.64 1.47 -10.23
N ILE A 146 -12.52 0.19 -9.91
CA ILE A 146 -11.39 -0.63 -10.32
C ILE A 146 -11.68 -1.13 -11.74
N LYS A 147 -10.86 -0.73 -12.72
CA LYS A 147 -11.08 -1.00 -14.14
C LYS A 147 -10.35 -2.24 -14.63
N GLU A 148 -9.05 -2.23 -14.53
CA GLU A 148 -8.22 -3.33 -14.99
C GLU A 148 -7.34 -3.77 -13.84
N LEU A 149 -7.56 -4.99 -13.38
CA LEU A 149 -6.82 -5.57 -12.29
C LEU A 149 -6.58 -7.05 -12.58
N VAL A 150 -5.31 -7.40 -12.70
CA VAL A 150 -4.85 -8.79 -12.83
C VAL A 150 -4.09 -9.13 -11.57
N ILE A 151 -4.61 -10.11 -10.81
CA ILE A 151 -4.01 -10.62 -9.58
C ILE A 151 -3.91 -12.13 -9.71
N GLU A 152 -2.72 -12.67 -9.53
CA GLU A 152 -2.41 -14.09 -9.63
C GLU A 152 -1.95 -14.68 -8.29
N HIS A 153 -1.59 -13.83 -7.30
CA HIS A 153 -1.09 -14.27 -6.00
C HIS A 153 -2.18 -14.84 -5.10
N GLU A 154 -1.93 -16.04 -4.59
CA GLU A 154 -2.73 -16.63 -3.52
C GLU A 154 -2.65 -15.77 -2.24
N ASN A 155 -3.77 -15.65 -1.52
CA ASN A 155 -3.91 -14.88 -0.27
C ASN A 155 -3.70 -13.36 -0.39
N ALA A 156 -3.71 -12.80 -1.62
CA ALA A 156 -3.77 -11.37 -1.87
C ALA A 156 -5.17 -11.01 -2.40
N TYR A 157 -5.87 -10.14 -1.70
CA TYR A 157 -7.24 -9.76 -2.01
C TYR A 157 -7.33 -8.26 -2.21
N ILE A 158 -8.19 -7.86 -3.15
CA ILE A 158 -8.51 -6.46 -3.37
C ILE A 158 -10.02 -6.29 -3.34
N CYS A 159 -10.47 -5.29 -2.63
CA CYS A 159 -11.88 -4.95 -2.57
C CYS A 159 -12.09 -3.45 -2.41
N LYS A 160 -13.35 -3.05 -2.51
CA LYS A 160 -13.82 -1.72 -2.10
C LYS A 160 -14.36 -1.80 -0.67
N ALA A 161 -14.40 -0.66 0.00
CA ALA A 161 -14.85 -0.58 1.39
C ALA A 161 -16.31 -1.04 1.58
N ASP A 162 -17.15 -1.00 0.55
CA ASP A 162 -18.53 -1.50 0.56
C ASP A 162 -18.63 -3.03 0.43
N THR A 163 -17.64 -3.69 -0.19
CA THR A 163 -17.59 -5.15 -0.35
C THR A 163 -16.64 -5.84 0.63
N PHE A 164 -15.97 -5.07 1.49
CA PHE A 164 -14.96 -5.58 2.43
C PHE A 164 -15.52 -6.65 3.39
N LEU A 165 -16.74 -6.44 3.92
CA LEU A 165 -17.38 -7.42 4.80
C LEU A 165 -17.63 -8.76 4.09
N THR A 166 -18.12 -8.71 2.84
CA THR A 166 -18.36 -9.91 2.03
C THR A 166 -17.06 -10.68 1.77
N LEU A 167 -15.97 -9.98 1.48
CA LEU A 167 -14.65 -10.58 1.33
C LEU A 167 -14.20 -11.28 2.62
N LEU A 168 -14.32 -10.61 3.77
CA LEU A 168 -13.98 -11.21 5.06
C LEU A 168 -14.80 -12.47 5.35
N GLN A 169 -16.09 -12.46 5.05
CA GLN A 169 -16.96 -13.65 5.19
C GLN A 169 -16.47 -14.80 4.29
N GLY A 170 -16.04 -14.50 3.07
CA GLY A 170 -15.43 -15.48 2.16
C GLY A 170 -14.18 -16.13 2.77
N ILE A 171 -13.25 -15.32 3.30
CA ILE A 171 -12.05 -15.82 4.00
C ILE A 171 -12.46 -16.67 5.21
N TRP A 172 -13.44 -16.23 6.00
CA TRP A 172 -13.93 -16.98 7.15
C TRP A 172 -14.47 -18.35 6.79
N ASN A 173 -15.17 -18.48 5.67
CA ASN A 173 -15.71 -19.76 5.22
C ASN A 173 -14.65 -20.68 4.60
N ALA A 174 -13.63 -20.10 3.98
CA ALA A 174 -12.61 -20.86 3.24
C ALA A 174 -11.48 -21.45 4.13
N TYR A 175 -11.17 -20.79 5.26
CA TYR A 175 -10.01 -21.17 6.07
C TYR A 175 -10.41 -21.66 7.47
N PRO A 176 -9.71 -22.69 8.01
CA PRO A 176 -9.97 -23.21 9.35
C PRO A 176 -9.49 -22.24 10.44
N CYS A 177 -9.97 -22.40 11.66
CA CYS A 177 -9.37 -21.77 12.83
C CYS A 177 -8.10 -22.53 13.21
N ILE A 178 -6.99 -21.81 13.36
CA ILE A 178 -5.66 -22.37 13.64
C ILE A 178 -5.02 -21.77 14.89
N LEU A 179 -5.52 -20.62 15.36
CA LEU A 179 -5.07 -19.97 16.58
C LEU A 179 -6.18 -20.06 17.63
N ASP A 180 -5.80 -20.39 18.85
CA ASP A 180 -6.65 -20.27 20.01
C ASP A 180 -6.66 -18.85 20.60
N ASP A 181 -7.49 -18.60 21.59
CA ASP A 181 -7.64 -17.30 22.21
C ASP A 181 -6.36 -16.80 22.90
N LEU A 182 -5.56 -17.71 23.46
CA LEU A 182 -4.30 -17.37 24.13
C LEU A 182 -3.24 -16.95 23.11
N GLN A 183 -3.17 -17.67 21.99
CA GLN A 183 -2.26 -17.33 20.89
C GLN A 183 -2.63 -15.98 20.26
N VAL A 184 -3.91 -15.72 20.01
CA VAL A 184 -4.39 -14.41 19.52
C VAL A 184 -4.00 -13.29 20.48
N TYR A 185 -4.18 -13.51 21.78
CA TYR A 185 -3.84 -12.53 22.81
C TYR A 185 -2.32 -12.32 22.92
N SER A 186 -1.53 -13.39 22.90
CA SER A 186 -0.06 -13.30 22.94
C SER A 186 0.52 -12.53 21.75
N ILE A 187 -0.02 -12.74 20.54
CA ILE A 187 0.38 -11.98 19.36
C ILE A 187 0.00 -10.51 19.52
N TYR A 188 -1.18 -10.23 20.06
CA TYR A 188 -1.62 -8.87 20.33
C TYR A 188 -0.68 -8.16 21.31
N GLU A 189 -0.33 -8.77 22.44
CA GLU A 189 0.57 -8.17 23.44
C GLU A 189 1.97 -7.88 22.90
N GLN A 190 2.47 -8.70 21.96
CA GLN A 190 3.75 -8.46 21.31
C GLN A 190 3.71 -7.25 20.35
N LEU A 191 2.57 -6.99 19.72
CA LEU A 191 2.44 -5.99 18.65
C LEU A 191 1.80 -4.67 19.12
N GLU A 192 1.00 -4.68 20.18
CA GLU A 192 0.32 -3.50 20.71
C GLU A 192 1.30 -2.37 21.08
N PRO A 193 2.44 -2.63 21.73
CA PRO A 193 3.42 -1.57 22.02
C PRO A 193 3.98 -0.88 20.77
N LEU A 194 3.92 -1.54 19.61
CA LEU A 194 4.39 -0.99 18.34
C LEU A 194 3.38 -0.03 17.68
N THR A 195 2.18 0.13 18.24
CA THR A 195 1.16 1.08 17.77
C THR A 195 1.27 2.45 18.40
N ASN A 196 1.70 2.51 19.66
CA ASN A 196 1.84 3.73 20.47
C ASN A 196 3.23 4.35 20.29
N GLN A 197 3.60 4.59 19.03
CA GLN A 197 4.90 5.20 18.77
C GLN A 197 4.82 6.72 18.98
N ASP A 198 5.83 7.26 19.68
CA ASP A 198 6.01 8.70 19.83
C ASP A 198 6.00 9.39 18.46
N ARG A 199 5.53 10.65 18.44
CA ARG A 199 5.54 11.50 17.25
C ARG A 199 6.90 11.48 16.55
N ALA A 200 7.99 11.42 17.30
CA ALA A 200 9.36 11.32 16.79
C ALA A 200 9.60 10.08 15.91
N ILE A 201 9.02 8.92 16.25
CA ILE A 201 9.19 7.69 15.47
C ILE A 201 8.40 7.78 14.15
N LYS A 202 7.19 8.35 14.19
CA LYS A 202 6.40 8.63 12.98
C LYS A 202 7.11 9.60 12.06
N GLU A 203 7.65 10.69 12.59
CA GLU A 203 8.44 11.68 11.84
C GLU A 203 9.71 11.05 11.26
N LYS A 204 10.40 10.20 12.03
CA LYS A 204 11.56 9.43 11.57
C LYS A 204 11.18 8.50 10.42
N HIS A 205 10.09 7.72 10.54
CA HIS A 205 9.60 6.85 9.47
C HIS A 205 9.30 7.63 8.20
N ILE A 206 8.59 8.74 8.30
CA ILE A 206 8.28 9.63 7.16
C ILE A 206 9.57 10.15 6.53
N ALA A 207 10.54 10.57 7.34
CA ALA A 207 11.83 11.05 6.85
C ALA A 207 12.62 9.95 6.11
N GLU A 208 12.63 8.72 6.64
CA GLU A 208 13.27 7.56 6.01
C GLU A 208 12.64 7.20 4.66
N VAL A 209 11.31 7.17 4.60
CA VAL A 209 10.56 6.93 3.35
C VAL A 209 10.88 8.02 2.33
N ARG A 210 10.89 9.29 2.74
CA ARG A 210 11.26 10.42 1.87
C ARG A 210 12.69 10.30 1.35
N ALA A 211 13.67 10.04 2.24
CA ALA A 211 15.07 9.89 1.87
C ALA A 211 15.27 8.74 0.87
N ARG A 212 14.57 7.62 1.07
CA ARG A 212 14.60 6.49 0.13
C ARG A 212 14.03 6.88 -1.23
N LEU A 213 12.87 7.52 -1.28
CA LEU A 213 12.28 8.00 -2.52
C LEU A 213 13.20 8.99 -3.24
N GLU A 214 13.83 9.91 -2.52
CA GLU A 214 14.79 10.87 -3.08
C GLU A 214 16.04 10.20 -3.61
N SER A 215 16.53 9.14 -2.96
CA SER A 215 17.67 8.36 -3.45
C SER A 215 17.33 7.57 -4.72
N GLU A 216 16.11 7.05 -4.82
CA GLU A 216 15.62 6.35 -6.01
C GLU A 216 15.41 7.29 -7.22
N GLU A 217 15.30 8.60 -6.98
CA GLU A 217 15.20 9.64 -8.03
C GLU A 217 16.54 10.02 -8.62
N LYS A 218 17.65 9.69 -7.95
CA LYS A 218 19.00 10.06 -8.41
C LYS A 218 19.64 8.94 -9.24
N CYS A 219 20.29 9.35 -10.29
CA CYS A 219 21.07 8.44 -11.12
C CYS A 219 22.29 7.94 -10.34
N PRO A 220 22.47 6.61 -10.17
CA PRO A 220 23.59 6.06 -9.42
C PRO A 220 24.95 6.30 -10.08
N LEU A 221 24.99 6.64 -11.39
CA LEU A 221 26.23 6.90 -12.10
C LEU A 221 26.70 8.35 -12.01
N CYS A 222 25.78 9.32 -12.00
CA CYS A 222 26.17 10.74 -12.09
C CYS A 222 25.39 11.67 -11.15
N GLY A 223 24.51 11.15 -10.28
CA GLY A 223 23.69 11.94 -9.37
C GLY A 223 22.60 12.80 -10.02
N GLY A 224 22.47 12.80 -11.36
CA GLY A 224 21.42 13.50 -12.08
C GLY A 224 20.04 12.91 -11.79
N GLN A 225 18.97 13.66 -12.06
CA GLN A 225 17.61 13.15 -11.86
C GLN A 225 17.28 11.99 -12.80
N LEU A 226 16.51 11.04 -12.30
CA LEU A 226 15.92 9.98 -13.11
C LEU A 226 14.54 10.43 -13.60
N VAL A 227 14.32 10.30 -14.91
CA VAL A 227 13.08 10.74 -15.57
C VAL A 227 12.45 9.60 -16.36
N LEU A 228 11.14 9.55 -16.40
CA LEU A 228 10.42 8.58 -17.23
C LEU A 228 10.59 8.95 -18.71
N ARG A 229 10.88 7.95 -19.51
CA ARG A 229 11.02 8.06 -20.96
C ARG A 229 10.24 6.93 -21.64
N THR A 230 9.82 7.17 -22.87
CA THR A 230 9.22 6.15 -23.72
C THR A 230 10.19 5.80 -24.84
N ALA A 231 10.45 4.52 -25.04
CA ALA A 231 11.27 4.05 -26.14
C ALA A 231 10.59 4.35 -27.47
N ARG A 232 11.30 5.04 -28.37
CA ARG A 232 10.74 5.46 -29.66
C ARG A 232 11.06 4.50 -30.80
N GLN A 233 12.06 3.63 -30.62
CA GLN A 233 12.56 2.72 -31.66
C GLN A 233 13.00 1.39 -31.05
N GLY A 234 13.14 0.36 -31.88
CA GLY A 234 13.57 -0.96 -31.51
C GLY A 234 12.46 -1.86 -31.00
N THR A 235 12.83 -3.05 -30.50
CA THR A 235 11.90 -4.08 -30.00
C THR A 235 11.05 -3.62 -28.83
N ASN A 236 11.50 -2.59 -28.10
CA ASN A 236 10.80 -2.02 -26.94
C ASN A 236 10.10 -0.69 -27.27
N ALA A 237 9.84 -0.39 -28.55
CA ALA A 237 9.11 0.81 -28.94
C ALA A 237 7.74 0.88 -28.23
N GLY A 238 7.43 2.04 -27.64
CA GLY A 238 6.22 2.25 -26.84
C GLY A 238 6.36 1.89 -25.35
N HIS A 239 7.37 1.11 -24.94
CA HIS A 239 7.59 0.78 -23.54
C HIS A 239 8.21 1.94 -22.78
N GLN A 240 7.78 2.10 -21.54
CA GLN A 240 8.32 3.11 -20.63
C GLN A 240 9.51 2.55 -19.85
N PHE A 241 10.50 3.41 -19.64
CA PHE A 241 11.68 3.13 -18.83
C PHE A 241 12.14 4.39 -18.10
N VAL A 242 12.92 4.21 -17.06
CA VAL A 242 13.53 5.32 -16.33
C VAL A 242 14.92 5.57 -16.89
N GLY A 243 15.21 6.80 -17.28
CA GLY A 243 16.51 7.21 -17.82
C GLY A 243 17.06 8.44 -17.12
N CYS A 244 18.39 8.60 -17.14
CA CYS A 244 19.04 9.78 -16.56
C CYS A 244 18.67 11.05 -17.34
N SER A 245 18.42 12.16 -16.62
CA SER A 245 18.17 13.49 -17.22
C SER A 245 19.39 14.04 -17.97
N ASN A 246 20.61 13.62 -17.57
CA ASN A 246 21.87 14.06 -18.17
C ASN A 246 22.22 13.31 -19.47
N TYR A 247 21.27 12.58 -20.07
CA TYR A 247 21.49 12.01 -21.39
C TYR A 247 21.74 13.14 -22.43
N PRO A 248 22.70 12.97 -23.34
CA PRO A 248 23.47 11.76 -23.68
C PRO A 248 24.78 11.57 -22.88
N ARG A 249 25.15 12.51 -21.99
CA ARG A 249 26.38 12.43 -21.18
C ARG A 249 26.36 11.24 -20.22
N CYS A 250 25.21 10.96 -19.63
CA CYS A 250 24.96 9.78 -18.82
C CYS A 250 23.90 8.90 -19.48
N ARG A 251 24.23 7.63 -19.72
CA ARG A 251 23.37 6.68 -20.42
C ARG A 251 22.67 5.68 -19.48
N TYR A 252 22.65 5.98 -18.18
CA TYR A 252 21.96 5.11 -17.23
C TYR A 252 20.49 4.98 -17.57
N THR A 253 20.01 3.73 -17.60
CA THR A 253 18.60 3.38 -17.74
C THR A 253 18.24 2.24 -16.80
N ARG A 254 16.99 2.19 -16.36
CA ARG A 254 16.39 1.14 -15.54
C ARG A 254 15.00 0.83 -16.07
N ASN A 255 14.65 -0.45 -16.20
CA ASN A 255 13.29 -0.86 -16.51
C ASN A 255 12.36 -0.51 -15.34
N LEU A 256 11.07 -0.31 -15.64
CA LEU A 256 10.03 -0.05 -14.65
C LEU A 256 9.62 -1.32 -13.95
#